data_4a4b52a066c3d9d3aa8b91488e0016f1
#
_entry.id   4a4b52a066c3d9d3aa8b91488e0016f1
#
_cell.length_a   1.000
_cell.length_b   1.000
_cell.length_c   1.000
_cell.angle_alpha   90.00
_cell.angle_beta   90.00
_cell.angle_gamma   90.00
#
_symmetry.space_group_name_H-M   'P 1'
#
loop_
_entity.id
_entity.type
_entity.pdbx_description
1 polymer ?
#
loop_
_entity_poly.entity_id
_entity_poly.type
_entity_poly.pdbx_seq_one_letter_code
_entity_poly.pdbx_strand_id
1 'polypeptide(L)'
;RSMSESKNILRGADLLIGFGGYVCAPAYLAAGSLKVPIVIHEANAEPGWANRLGARYTDALAVGSPVAHGPFAQALITGLPLRDDITSLLVAHRNADENAWSEIRDKAKRDLGIRSGHTVVLVFGGSQGSQAINSVIKNTRDLIKDRPITIVHSVGAANDLPASDDAYVSFSYIEDMATAYLASDLVIARSGAITCSEVGALGKYALFIPLPIGNGEQSVNADHLVEMGRARV
;
A
#
# COMPACT_ATOMS: atom_id res chain seq x y z
N ARG A 1 -13.85 -21.66 2.42
CA ARG A 1 -13.53 -23.06 2.02
C ARG A 1 -13.44 -23.93 3.25
N SER A 2 -13.90 -25.18 3.13
CA SER A 2 -13.84 -26.14 4.24
C SER A 2 -12.42 -26.71 4.38
N MET A 3 -12.08 -27.24 5.55
CA MET A 3 -10.83 -27.97 5.76
C MET A 3 -10.69 -29.19 4.84
N SER A 4 -11.80 -29.84 4.50
CA SER A 4 -11.84 -30.98 3.57
C SER A 4 -11.43 -30.58 2.13
N GLU A 5 -11.94 -29.46 1.63
CA GLU A 5 -11.54 -28.88 0.34
C GLU A 5 -10.06 -28.53 0.31
N SER A 6 -9.58 -27.85 1.38
CA SER A 6 -8.16 -27.51 1.51
C SER A 6 -7.26 -28.75 1.50
N LYS A 7 -7.65 -29.84 2.18
CA LYS A 7 -6.93 -31.12 2.13
C LYS A 7 -6.88 -31.71 0.73
N ASN A 8 -7.97 -31.65 -0.02
CA ASN A 8 -8.01 -32.20 -1.39
C ASN A 8 -7.07 -31.42 -2.33
N ILE A 9 -7.01 -30.09 -2.16
CA ILE A 9 -6.12 -29.22 -2.96
C ILE A 9 -4.64 -29.47 -2.60
N LEU A 10 -4.35 -29.69 -1.30
CA LEU A 10 -2.97 -29.82 -0.81
C LEU A 10 -2.42 -31.25 -0.91
N ARG A 11 -3.19 -32.24 -1.36
CA ARG A 11 -2.67 -33.59 -1.60
C ARG A 11 -1.63 -33.59 -2.72
N GLY A 12 -0.42 -34.00 -2.37
CA GLY A 12 0.72 -34.02 -3.31
C GLY A 12 1.38 -32.66 -3.52
N ALA A 13 1.03 -31.65 -2.73
CA ALA A 13 1.78 -30.40 -2.73
C ALA A 13 3.09 -30.55 -1.93
N ASP A 14 4.15 -30.00 -2.46
CA ASP A 14 5.48 -30.01 -1.83
C ASP A 14 5.61 -28.91 -0.76
N LEU A 15 4.86 -27.82 -0.90
CA LEU A 15 4.94 -26.64 -0.05
C LEU A 15 3.62 -25.85 -0.08
N LEU A 16 3.21 -25.30 1.06
CA LEU A 16 2.20 -24.26 1.18
C LEU A 16 2.86 -22.93 1.53
N ILE A 17 2.65 -21.90 0.71
CA ILE A 17 3.04 -20.52 1.04
C ILE A 17 1.78 -19.74 1.37
N GLY A 18 1.71 -19.14 2.56
CA GLY A 18 0.58 -18.37 3.04
C GLY A 18 0.90 -16.90 3.24
N PHE A 19 0.00 -16.02 2.75
CA PHE A 19 0.10 -14.57 2.88
C PHE A 19 -0.99 -13.97 3.80
N GLY A 20 -1.69 -14.81 4.54
CA GLY A 20 -2.75 -14.37 5.44
C GLY A 20 -4.13 -14.28 4.78
N GLY A 21 -5.04 -13.62 5.48
CA GLY A 21 -6.47 -13.60 5.13
C GLY A 21 -7.22 -14.84 5.61
N TYR A 22 -8.54 -14.75 5.65
CA TYR A 22 -9.41 -15.81 6.22
C TYR A 22 -9.27 -17.17 5.53
N VAL A 23 -8.92 -17.20 4.26
CA VAL A 23 -8.75 -18.45 3.47
C VAL A 23 -7.51 -19.24 3.86
N CYS A 24 -6.53 -18.61 4.50
CA CYS A 24 -5.29 -19.26 4.90
C CYS A 24 -5.49 -20.17 6.13
N ALA A 25 -6.39 -19.83 7.05
CA ALA A 25 -6.59 -20.62 8.26
C ALA A 25 -6.92 -22.09 7.98
N PRO A 26 -7.96 -22.45 7.20
CA PRO A 26 -8.21 -23.84 6.85
C PRO A 26 -7.10 -24.50 6.03
N ALA A 27 -6.34 -23.71 5.23
CA ALA A 27 -5.20 -24.23 4.48
C ALA A 27 -4.04 -24.61 5.41
N TYR A 28 -3.71 -23.79 6.41
CA TYR A 28 -2.67 -24.11 7.40
C TYR A 28 -3.03 -25.35 8.22
N LEU A 29 -4.28 -25.48 8.69
CA LEU A 29 -4.75 -26.66 9.40
C LEU A 29 -4.66 -27.93 8.53
N ALA A 30 -5.04 -27.82 7.24
CA ALA A 30 -4.98 -28.92 6.30
C ALA A 30 -3.52 -29.33 6.02
N ALA A 31 -2.63 -28.38 5.76
CA ALA A 31 -1.20 -28.62 5.52
C ALA A 31 -0.54 -29.29 6.74
N GLY A 32 -0.80 -28.77 7.95
CA GLY A 32 -0.31 -29.38 9.18
C GLY A 32 -0.77 -30.83 9.35
N SER A 33 -2.05 -31.14 9.02
CA SER A 33 -2.55 -32.51 9.10
C SER A 33 -2.00 -33.46 8.02
N LEU A 34 -1.60 -32.93 6.87
CA LEU A 34 -1.00 -33.68 5.76
C LEU A 34 0.55 -33.70 5.84
N LYS A 35 1.14 -32.99 6.79
CA LYS A 35 2.59 -32.78 6.95
C LYS A 35 3.20 -32.10 5.71
N VAL A 36 2.44 -31.29 5.00
CA VAL A 36 2.96 -30.42 3.93
C VAL A 36 3.70 -29.26 4.61
N PRO A 37 4.96 -29.00 4.22
CA PRO A 37 5.72 -27.85 4.73
C PRO A 37 4.97 -26.53 4.51
N ILE A 38 5.12 -25.58 5.45
CA ILE A 38 4.43 -24.28 5.42
C ILE A 38 5.48 -23.17 5.52
N VAL A 39 5.38 -22.17 4.67
CA VAL A 39 6.05 -20.87 4.79
C VAL A 39 4.98 -19.80 4.92
N ILE A 40 5.17 -18.86 5.84
CA ILE A 40 4.22 -17.76 6.04
C ILE A 40 4.93 -16.43 5.87
N HIS A 41 4.36 -15.56 5.05
CA HIS A 41 4.76 -14.18 4.92
C HIS A 41 3.65 -13.27 5.45
N GLU A 42 3.99 -12.39 6.39
CA GLU A 42 3.09 -11.37 6.92
C GLU A 42 3.46 -9.98 6.37
N ALA A 43 2.51 -9.33 5.74
CA ALA A 43 2.70 -8.02 5.13
C ALA A 43 2.60 -6.87 6.14
N ASN A 44 1.73 -7.01 7.15
CA ASN A 44 1.43 -5.95 8.12
C ASN A 44 2.37 -6.01 9.33
N ALA A 45 2.61 -4.86 9.93
CA ALA A 45 3.38 -4.76 11.16
C ALA A 45 2.66 -5.41 12.35
N GLU A 46 1.31 -5.49 12.33
CA GLU A 46 0.52 -6.29 13.26
C GLU A 46 0.01 -7.57 12.58
N PRO A 47 0.52 -8.76 12.94
CA PRO A 47 0.17 -10.01 12.29
C PRO A 47 -1.30 -10.36 12.36
N GLY A 48 -1.88 -10.75 11.23
CA GLY A 48 -3.26 -11.18 11.14
C GLY A 48 -3.53 -12.49 11.89
N TRP A 49 -4.78 -12.68 12.35
CA TRP A 49 -5.19 -13.86 13.09
C TRP A 49 -4.85 -15.19 12.38
N ALA A 50 -5.07 -15.28 11.07
CA ALA A 50 -4.81 -16.51 10.32
C ALA A 50 -3.31 -16.86 10.32
N ASN A 51 -2.42 -15.86 10.14
CA ASN A 51 -0.99 -16.07 10.16
C ASN A 51 -0.49 -16.44 11.57
N ARG A 52 -1.05 -15.82 12.63
CA ARG A 52 -0.78 -16.24 14.02
C ARG A 52 -1.20 -17.69 14.29
N LEU A 53 -2.31 -18.15 13.71
CA LEU A 53 -2.71 -19.55 13.78
C LEU A 53 -1.72 -20.45 13.02
N GLY A 54 -1.33 -20.06 11.80
CA GLY A 54 -0.39 -20.81 10.96
C GLY A 54 0.98 -20.97 11.58
N ALA A 55 1.48 -19.95 12.30
CA ALA A 55 2.77 -19.97 13.00
C ALA A 55 2.89 -21.06 14.08
N ARG A 56 1.79 -21.74 14.43
CA ARG A 56 1.83 -22.93 15.30
C ARG A 56 2.29 -24.20 14.56
N TYR A 57 2.38 -24.16 13.25
CA TYR A 57 2.70 -25.31 12.40
C TYR A 57 4.02 -25.15 11.65
N THR A 58 4.70 -24.01 11.79
CA THR A 58 5.96 -23.74 11.11
C THR A 58 6.76 -22.63 11.80
N ASP A 59 8.09 -22.74 11.74
CA ASP A 59 9.03 -21.68 12.12
C ASP A 59 9.55 -20.90 10.89
N ALA A 60 9.14 -21.30 9.67
CA ALA A 60 9.52 -20.61 8.43
C ALA A 60 8.62 -19.37 8.22
N LEU A 61 8.94 -18.31 8.95
CA LEU A 61 8.19 -17.07 9.00
C LEU A 61 9.00 -15.94 8.36
N ALA A 62 8.32 -15.15 7.53
CA ALA A 62 8.86 -13.93 6.92
C ALA A 62 7.89 -12.77 7.15
N VAL A 63 8.42 -11.54 7.14
CA VAL A 63 7.65 -10.31 7.38
C VAL A 63 8.05 -9.21 6.42
N GLY A 64 7.08 -8.35 6.07
CA GLY A 64 7.30 -7.14 5.29
C GLY A 64 8.01 -6.04 6.08
N SER A 65 7.73 -5.95 7.38
CA SER A 65 8.31 -4.98 8.33
C SER A 65 8.56 -5.67 9.66
N PRO A 66 9.46 -5.16 10.52
CA PRO A 66 9.67 -5.70 11.85
C PRO A 66 8.36 -5.80 12.65
N VAL A 67 8.17 -6.92 13.32
CA VAL A 67 7.04 -7.17 14.22
C VAL A 67 7.56 -7.15 15.66
N ALA A 68 6.93 -6.34 16.53
CA ALA A 68 7.45 -6.08 17.87
C ALA A 68 7.33 -7.28 18.82
N HIS A 69 6.35 -8.17 18.63
CA HIS A 69 6.08 -9.24 19.58
C HIS A 69 5.38 -10.45 18.92
N GLY A 70 5.30 -11.56 19.67
CA GLY A 70 4.67 -12.79 19.22
C GLY A 70 5.55 -13.64 18.30
N PRO A 71 4.96 -14.64 17.60
CA PRO A 71 5.73 -15.61 16.83
C PRO A 71 6.51 -15.00 15.66
N PHE A 72 6.10 -13.82 15.18
CA PHE A 72 6.76 -13.13 14.07
C PHE A 72 7.89 -12.19 14.51
N ALA A 73 8.14 -12.00 15.81
CA ALA A 73 9.18 -11.09 16.30
C ALA A 73 10.61 -11.48 15.86
N GLN A 74 10.83 -12.75 15.55
CA GLN A 74 12.12 -13.28 15.06
C GLN A 74 12.06 -13.73 13.60
N ALA A 75 10.98 -13.37 12.87
CA ALA A 75 10.80 -13.73 11.48
C ALA A 75 11.84 -13.04 10.57
N LEU A 76 12.14 -13.66 9.44
CA LEU A 76 13.02 -13.07 8.44
C LEU A 76 12.38 -11.82 7.83
N ILE A 77 13.02 -10.67 7.91
CA ILE A 77 12.57 -9.45 7.25
C ILE A 77 12.94 -9.54 5.77
N THR A 78 11.94 -9.71 4.91
CA THR A 78 12.10 -9.80 3.45
C THR A 78 11.66 -8.54 2.73
N GLY A 79 10.97 -7.63 3.42
CA GLY A 79 10.24 -6.54 2.79
C GLY A 79 8.98 -7.02 2.06
N LEU A 80 8.36 -6.12 1.32
CA LEU A 80 7.23 -6.43 0.44
C LEU A 80 7.66 -6.30 -1.03
N PRO A 81 7.22 -7.20 -1.91
CA PRO A 81 7.43 -7.03 -3.34
C PRO A 81 6.69 -5.77 -3.81
N LEU A 82 7.43 -4.86 -4.40
CA LEU A 82 6.86 -3.69 -5.06
C LEU A 82 6.42 -4.07 -6.47
N ARG A 83 5.46 -3.34 -7.02
CA ARG A 83 5.04 -3.49 -8.41
C ARG A 83 6.19 -3.15 -9.36
N ASP A 84 6.18 -3.74 -10.55
CA ASP A 84 7.24 -3.56 -11.54
C ASP A 84 7.37 -2.09 -12.01
N ASP A 85 6.26 -1.36 -12.11
CA ASP A 85 6.24 0.07 -12.44
C ASP A 85 6.95 0.92 -11.37
N ILE A 86 6.73 0.63 -10.08
CA ILE A 86 7.42 1.29 -8.96
C ILE A 86 8.91 0.94 -8.95
N THR A 87 9.23 -0.33 -9.15
CA THR A 87 10.64 -0.79 -9.21
C THR A 87 11.39 -0.13 -10.37
N SER A 88 10.76 -0.02 -11.53
CA SER A 88 11.31 0.66 -12.70
C SER A 88 11.56 2.14 -12.43
N LEU A 89 10.65 2.81 -11.72
CA LEU A 89 10.80 4.20 -11.30
C LEU A 89 12.00 4.39 -10.35
N LEU A 90 12.21 3.47 -9.42
CA LEU A 90 13.38 3.49 -8.52
C LEU A 90 14.70 3.33 -9.29
N VAL A 91 14.73 2.44 -10.27
CA VAL A 91 15.90 2.26 -11.15
C VAL A 91 16.15 3.52 -11.98
N ALA A 92 15.11 4.12 -12.57
CA ALA A 92 15.22 5.36 -13.32
C ALA A 92 15.77 6.51 -12.46
N HIS A 93 15.28 6.65 -11.22
CA HIS A 93 15.76 7.67 -10.28
C HIS A 93 17.24 7.51 -9.94
N ARG A 94 17.72 6.27 -9.73
CA ARG A 94 19.15 6.02 -9.44
C ARG A 94 20.08 6.36 -10.60
N ASN A 95 19.58 6.28 -11.83
CA ASN A 95 20.36 6.46 -13.04
C ASN A 95 20.26 7.88 -13.64
N ALA A 96 19.30 8.68 -13.20
CA ALA A 96 19.10 10.05 -13.65
C ALA A 96 19.91 11.03 -12.81
N ASP A 97 20.49 12.03 -13.45
CA ASP A 97 20.94 13.24 -12.75
C ASP A 97 19.74 14.11 -12.35
N GLU A 98 19.98 15.16 -11.57
CA GLU A 98 18.93 16.02 -11.01
C GLU A 98 18.08 16.70 -12.11
N ASN A 99 18.70 17.10 -13.23
CA ASN A 99 17.98 17.75 -14.34
C ASN A 99 17.09 16.74 -15.07
N ALA A 100 17.65 15.59 -15.44
CA ALA A 100 16.89 14.51 -16.08
C ALA A 100 15.72 14.04 -15.19
N TRP A 101 15.94 13.92 -13.88
CA TRP A 101 14.90 13.57 -12.94
C TRP A 101 13.78 14.61 -12.86
N SER A 102 14.13 15.90 -12.86
CA SER A 102 13.17 17.01 -12.91
C SER A 102 12.31 16.96 -14.17
N GLU A 103 12.93 16.73 -15.34
CA GLU A 103 12.22 16.61 -16.62
C GLU A 103 11.22 15.44 -16.63
N ILE A 104 11.64 14.28 -16.08
CA ILE A 104 10.76 13.10 -15.95
C ILE A 104 9.55 13.42 -15.06
N ARG A 105 9.76 14.12 -13.94
CA ARG A 105 8.67 14.57 -13.05
C ARG A 105 7.75 15.58 -13.73
N ASP A 106 8.30 16.55 -14.45
CA ASP A 106 7.51 17.54 -15.17
C ASP A 106 6.69 16.91 -16.30
N LYS A 107 7.24 15.88 -16.94
CA LYS A 107 6.47 15.08 -17.91
C LYS A 107 5.30 14.38 -17.23
N ALA A 108 5.51 13.72 -16.09
CA ALA A 108 4.44 13.06 -15.34
C ALA A 108 3.34 14.04 -14.93
N LYS A 109 3.70 15.27 -14.50
CA LYS A 109 2.72 16.33 -14.21
C LYS A 109 1.91 16.72 -15.46
N ARG A 110 2.55 16.89 -16.61
CA ARG A 110 1.85 17.19 -17.87
C ARG A 110 0.93 16.06 -18.31
N ASP A 111 1.37 14.82 -18.20
CA ASP A 111 0.59 13.62 -18.58
C ASP A 111 -0.70 13.51 -17.74
N LEU A 112 -0.68 14.00 -16.50
CA LEU A 112 -1.84 14.09 -15.60
C LEU A 112 -2.65 15.39 -15.75
N GLY A 113 -2.30 16.28 -16.69
CA GLY A 113 -2.99 17.55 -16.90
C GLY A 113 -2.75 18.60 -15.82
N ILE A 114 -1.66 18.48 -15.07
CA ILE A 114 -1.33 19.37 -13.95
C ILE A 114 -0.59 20.61 -14.47
N ARG A 115 -0.95 21.79 -13.96
CA ARG A 115 -0.28 23.04 -14.25
C ARG A 115 1.18 23.04 -13.79
N SER A 116 2.06 23.61 -14.62
CA SER A 116 3.46 23.85 -14.25
C SER A 116 3.55 24.72 -12.99
N GLY A 117 4.51 24.40 -12.11
CA GLY A 117 4.75 25.13 -10.87
C GLY A 117 3.81 24.82 -9.72
N HIS A 118 2.80 23.98 -9.93
CA HIS A 118 1.92 23.56 -8.83
C HIS A 118 2.56 22.48 -7.95
N THR A 119 2.33 22.59 -6.63
CA THR A 119 2.54 21.51 -5.68
C THR A 119 1.43 20.47 -5.87
N VAL A 120 1.79 19.20 -5.96
CA VAL A 120 0.86 18.12 -6.25
C VAL A 120 0.61 17.27 -5.02
N VAL A 121 -0.66 17.16 -4.64
CA VAL A 121 -1.13 16.29 -3.55
C VAL A 121 -1.86 15.10 -4.15
N LEU A 122 -1.26 13.91 -4.07
CA LEU A 122 -1.88 12.66 -4.50
C LEU A 122 -2.76 12.12 -3.37
N VAL A 123 -4.03 11.87 -3.67
CA VAL A 123 -5.02 11.38 -2.68
C VAL A 123 -5.66 10.09 -3.16
N PHE A 124 -5.68 9.06 -2.30
CA PHE A 124 -6.39 7.81 -2.57
C PHE A 124 -6.75 7.04 -1.30
N GLY A 125 -7.87 6.33 -1.34
CA GLY A 125 -8.39 5.52 -0.24
C GLY A 125 -8.18 4.01 -0.39
N GLY A 126 -7.33 3.57 -1.35
CA GLY A 126 -7.22 2.19 -1.82
C GLY A 126 -8.13 1.93 -3.04
N SER A 127 -8.18 0.70 -3.55
CA SER A 127 -8.87 0.34 -4.80
C SER A 127 -10.38 0.63 -4.79
N GLN A 128 -11.02 0.52 -3.62
CA GLN A 128 -12.46 0.82 -3.44
C GLN A 128 -12.72 2.30 -3.13
N GLY A 129 -11.67 3.09 -2.92
CA GLY A 129 -11.76 4.45 -2.42
C GLY A 129 -12.08 4.51 -0.91
N SER A 130 -12.29 5.72 -0.41
CA SER A 130 -12.67 5.98 0.98
C SER A 130 -13.64 7.15 1.05
N GLN A 131 -14.90 6.88 1.39
CA GLN A 131 -15.92 7.94 1.52
C GLN A 131 -15.50 9.04 2.50
N ALA A 132 -14.85 8.68 3.62
CA ALA A 132 -14.34 9.65 4.59
C ALA A 132 -13.29 10.59 3.98
N ILE A 133 -12.29 10.03 3.28
CA ILE A 133 -11.27 10.83 2.59
C ILE A 133 -11.92 11.66 1.48
N ASN A 134 -12.77 11.04 0.64
CA ASN A 134 -13.45 11.73 -0.47
C ASN A 134 -14.25 12.93 0.03
N SER A 135 -14.97 12.79 1.16
CA SER A 135 -15.77 13.87 1.75
C SER A 135 -14.90 15.03 2.25
N VAL A 136 -13.79 14.74 2.93
CA VAL A 136 -12.84 15.78 3.39
C VAL A 136 -12.23 16.52 2.21
N ILE A 137 -11.79 15.80 1.18
CA ILE A 137 -11.18 16.41 -0.02
C ILE A 137 -12.20 17.29 -0.75
N LYS A 138 -13.46 16.83 -0.90
CA LYS A 138 -14.54 17.64 -1.49
C LYS A 138 -14.69 18.99 -0.79
N ASN A 139 -14.69 19.01 0.54
CA ASN A 139 -14.84 20.22 1.34
C ASN A 139 -13.58 21.11 1.34
N THR A 140 -12.42 20.55 0.97
CA THR A 140 -11.14 21.29 0.95
C THR A 140 -10.90 22.02 -0.37
N ARG A 141 -11.56 21.63 -1.46
CA ARG A 141 -11.33 22.19 -2.81
C ARG A 141 -11.41 23.72 -2.85
N ASP A 142 -12.41 24.30 -2.22
CA ASP A 142 -12.61 25.76 -2.21
C ASP A 142 -11.49 26.50 -1.45
N LEU A 143 -10.80 25.83 -0.53
CA LEU A 143 -9.70 26.42 0.25
C LEU A 143 -8.40 26.55 -0.55
N ILE A 144 -8.26 25.78 -1.63
CA ILE A 144 -7.02 25.69 -2.42
C ILE A 144 -7.12 26.25 -3.84
N LYS A 145 -8.31 26.59 -4.31
CA LYS A 145 -8.57 26.99 -5.71
C LYS A 145 -7.69 28.15 -6.21
N ASP A 146 -7.31 29.06 -5.30
CA ASP A 146 -6.49 30.23 -5.62
C ASP A 146 -5.01 30.04 -5.20
N ARG A 147 -4.59 28.80 -4.91
CA ARG A 147 -3.22 28.43 -4.53
C ARG A 147 -2.56 27.63 -5.65
N PRO A 148 -1.23 27.66 -5.77
CA PRO A 148 -0.49 26.84 -6.73
C PRO A 148 -0.42 25.37 -6.25
N ILE A 149 -1.58 24.76 -6.02
CA ILE A 149 -1.75 23.38 -5.53
C ILE A 149 -2.72 22.67 -6.46
N THR A 150 -2.39 21.47 -6.86
CA THR A 150 -3.31 20.55 -7.56
C THR A 150 -3.47 19.27 -6.77
N ILE A 151 -4.71 18.89 -6.47
CA ILE A 151 -5.04 17.58 -5.93
C ILE A 151 -5.28 16.60 -7.07
N VAL A 152 -4.56 15.48 -7.08
CA VAL A 152 -4.81 14.31 -7.94
C VAL A 152 -5.49 13.27 -7.08
N HIS A 153 -6.75 12.95 -7.38
CA HIS A 153 -7.59 12.15 -6.49
C HIS A 153 -8.15 10.90 -7.16
N SER A 154 -7.78 9.72 -6.65
CA SER A 154 -8.45 8.45 -6.98
C SER A 154 -9.60 8.21 -6.01
N VAL A 155 -10.83 8.45 -6.46
CA VAL A 155 -12.02 8.39 -5.59
C VAL A 155 -12.49 6.96 -5.30
N GLY A 156 -12.08 5.99 -6.11
CA GLY A 156 -12.56 4.61 -6.09
C GLY A 156 -13.69 4.35 -7.09
N ALA A 157 -13.63 3.21 -7.78
CA ALA A 157 -14.49 2.91 -8.93
C ALA A 157 -16.01 2.90 -8.63
N ALA A 158 -16.40 2.66 -7.36
CA ALA A 158 -17.81 2.61 -6.94
C ALA A 158 -18.36 3.96 -6.45
N ASN A 159 -17.54 5.02 -6.49
CA ASN A 159 -17.94 6.35 -6.00
C ASN A 159 -18.22 7.32 -7.16
N ASP A 160 -19.04 8.33 -6.90
CA ASP A 160 -19.26 9.40 -7.87
C ASP A 160 -17.94 10.10 -8.22
N LEU A 161 -17.72 10.30 -9.52
CA LEU A 161 -16.53 11.00 -10.02
C LEU A 161 -16.81 12.52 -10.08
N PRO A 162 -16.17 13.34 -9.22
CA PRO A 162 -16.32 14.78 -9.29
C PRO A 162 -15.71 15.35 -10.58
N ALA A 163 -16.25 16.46 -11.09
CA ALA A 163 -15.65 17.15 -12.22
C ALA A 163 -14.24 17.68 -11.87
N SER A 164 -13.31 17.50 -12.79
CA SER A 164 -11.96 18.07 -12.70
C SER A 164 -11.95 19.55 -13.03
N ASP A 165 -10.98 20.27 -12.46
CA ASP A 165 -10.65 21.66 -12.77
C ASP A 165 -9.12 21.89 -12.63
N ASP A 166 -8.67 23.13 -12.71
CA ASP A 166 -7.25 23.48 -12.66
C ASP A 166 -6.55 23.12 -11.33
N ALA A 167 -7.29 23.04 -10.23
CA ALA A 167 -6.79 22.72 -8.89
C ALA A 167 -7.10 21.27 -8.46
N TYR A 168 -7.87 20.54 -9.27
CA TYR A 168 -8.35 19.22 -8.88
C TYR A 168 -8.53 18.30 -10.10
N VAL A 169 -7.77 17.23 -10.15
CA VAL A 169 -7.85 16.19 -11.19
C VAL A 169 -8.37 14.91 -10.54
N SER A 170 -9.52 14.43 -10.99
CA SER A 170 -10.17 13.25 -10.43
C SER A 170 -10.10 12.04 -11.35
N PHE A 171 -9.92 10.88 -10.74
CA PHE A 171 -9.97 9.58 -11.39
C PHE A 171 -10.90 8.64 -10.61
N SER A 172 -11.67 7.82 -11.29
CA SER A 172 -12.38 6.71 -10.65
C SER A 172 -11.38 5.69 -10.10
N TYR A 173 -10.31 5.45 -10.86
CA TYR A 173 -9.17 4.61 -10.48
C TYR A 173 -7.93 5.09 -11.23
N ILE A 174 -6.77 5.10 -10.57
CA ILE A 174 -5.47 5.41 -11.20
C ILE A 174 -4.77 4.07 -11.47
N GLU A 175 -4.66 3.71 -12.75
CA GLU A 175 -3.96 2.49 -13.17
C GLU A 175 -2.45 2.67 -13.09
N ASP A 176 -1.93 3.79 -13.58
CA ASP A 176 -0.52 4.15 -13.53
C ASP A 176 -0.20 4.94 -12.25
N MET A 177 -0.06 4.19 -11.14
CA MET A 177 0.31 4.78 -9.86
C MET A 177 1.76 5.27 -9.84
N ALA A 178 2.66 4.71 -10.67
CA ALA A 178 4.05 5.18 -10.73
C ALA A 178 4.10 6.63 -11.24
N THR A 179 3.37 6.95 -12.32
CA THR A 179 3.23 8.32 -12.81
C THR A 179 2.59 9.24 -11.77
N ALA A 180 1.55 8.78 -11.05
CA ALA A 180 0.90 9.57 -10.01
C ALA A 180 1.84 9.85 -8.82
N TYR A 181 2.57 8.85 -8.34
CA TYR A 181 3.60 9.04 -7.32
C TYR A 181 4.72 9.97 -7.80
N LEU A 182 5.20 9.78 -9.03
CA LEU A 182 6.28 10.58 -9.60
C LEU A 182 5.91 12.07 -9.63
N ALA A 183 4.69 12.40 -10.09
CA ALA A 183 4.18 13.76 -10.13
C ALA A 183 3.97 14.37 -8.75
N SER A 184 3.70 13.56 -7.73
CA SER A 184 3.30 14.04 -6.41
C SER A 184 4.45 14.59 -5.56
N ASP A 185 4.14 15.58 -4.74
CA ASP A 185 4.99 16.15 -3.69
C ASP A 185 4.57 15.66 -2.31
N LEU A 186 3.27 15.39 -2.11
CA LEU A 186 2.68 14.86 -0.89
C LEU A 186 1.67 13.76 -1.23
N VAL A 187 1.60 12.73 -0.41
CA VAL A 187 0.61 11.66 -0.50
C VAL A 187 -0.35 11.73 0.68
N ILE A 188 -1.66 11.64 0.44
CA ILE A 188 -2.69 11.45 1.46
C ILE A 188 -3.38 10.12 1.17
N ALA A 189 -3.25 9.14 2.04
CA ALA A 189 -3.75 7.79 1.77
C ALA A 189 -4.10 7.00 3.04
N ARG A 190 -4.69 5.82 2.85
CA ARG A 190 -4.74 4.78 3.89
C ARG A 190 -3.35 4.20 4.11
N SER A 191 -3.04 3.80 5.35
CA SER A 191 -1.76 3.18 5.74
C SER A 191 -1.76 1.66 5.56
N GLY A 192 -2.21 1.17 4.40
CA GLY A 192 -2.03 -0.24 4.04
C GLY A 192 -0.54 -0.57 3.85
N ALA A 193 -0.14 -1.80 4.16
CA ALA A 193 1.27 -2.21 4.13
C ALA A 193 1.96 -1.93 2.77
N ILE A 194 1.29 -2.23 1.66
CA ILE A 194 1.82 -1.95 0.31
C ILE A 194 2.01 -0.44 0.10
N THR A 195 1.02 0.38 0.47
CA THR A 195 1.11 1.85 0.33
C THR A 195 2.26 2.41 1.16
N CYS A 196 2.42 1.97 2.41
CA CYS A 196 3.55 2.38 3.26
C CYS A 196 4.90 1.98 2.62
N SER A 197 5.00 0.77 2.05
CA SER A 197 6.20 0.29 1.38
C SER A 197 6.52 1.09 0.11
N GLU A 198 5.53 1.41 -0.73
CA GLU A 198 5.70 2.23 -1.94
C GLU A 198 6.12 3.66 -1.59
N VAL A 199 5.43 4.30 -0.63
CA VAL A 199 5.74 5.65 -0.14
C VAL A 199 7.16 5.71 0.43
N GLY A 200 7.53 4.72 1.25
CA GLY A 200 8.86 4.61 1.83
C GLY A 200 9.96 4.41 0.79
N ALA A 201 9.78 3.48 -0.14
CA ALA A 201 10.73 3.19 -1.21
C ALA A 201 10.95 4.41 -2.12
N LEU A 202 9.89 5.15 -2.45
CA LEU A 202 9.94 6.35 -3.28
C LEU A 202 10.38 7.62 -2.51
N GLY A 203 10.63 7.53 -1.21
CA GLY A 203 11.04 8.66 -0.38
C GLY A 203 9.99 9.77 -0.29
N LYS A 204 8.72 9.46 -0.50
CA LYS A 204 7.63 10.45 -0.47
C LYS A 204 7.26 10.85 0.95
N TYR A 205 6.77 12.09 1.10
CA TYR A 205 6.09 12.51 2.32
C TYR A 205 4.63 12.07 2.29
N ALA A 206 4.11 11.60 3.41
CA ALA A 206 2.72 11.18 3.49
C ALA A 206 1.98 11.68 4.74
N LEU A 207 0.67 11.92 4.56
CA LEU A 207 -0.32 12.01 5.63
C LEU A 207 -1.19 10.76 5.53
N PHE A 208 -1.01 9.85 6.46
CA PHE A 208 -1.80 8.63 6.49
C PHE A 208 -3.06 8.81 7.33
N ILE A 209 -4.15 8.21 6.84
CA ILE A 209 -5.45 8.16 7.51
C ILE A 209 -5.79 6.68 7.67
N PRO A 210 -5.39 6.03 8.77
CA PRO A 210 -5.63 4.61 8.98
C PRO A 210 -7.10 4.23 8.87
N LEU A 211 -7.39 3.03 8.37
CA LEU A 211 -8.73 2.48 8.40
C LEU A 211 -9.05 2.04 9.83
N PRO A 212 -10.13 2.54 10.47
CA PRO A 212 -10.41 2.28 11.89
C PRO A 212 -11.11 0.92 12.13
N ILE A 213 -10.96 -0.04 11.22
CA ILE A 213 -11.53 -1.39 11.29
C ILE A 213 -10.45 -2.45 11.09
N GLY A 214 -10.73 -3.70 11.43
CA GLY A 214 -9.76 -4.79 11.41
C GLY A 214 -9.11 -4.98 12.77
N ASN A 215 -7.85 -5.43 12.80
CA ASN A 215 -7.05 -5.62 14.01
C ASN A 215 -6.15 -4.41 14.36
N GLY A 216 -6.36 -3.26 13.71
CA GLY A 216 -5.58 -2.04 13.94
C GLY A 216 -4.24 -2.00 13.20
N GLU A 217 -3.99 -2.93 12.29
CA GLU A 217 -2.72 -3.04 11.54
C GLU A 217 -2.34 -1.75 10.83
N GLN A 218 -3.33 -0.99 10.31
CA GLN A 218 -3.04 0.26 9.63
C GLN A 218 -2.52 1.35 10.55
N SER A 219 -2.82 1.30 11.85
CA SER A 219 -2.31 2.26 12.81
C SER A 219 -0.79 2.14 13.01
N VAL A 220 -0.23 0.95 12.84
CA VAL A 220 1.19 0.65 13.07
C VAL A 220 2.02 0.44 11.80
N ASN A 221 1.38 0.20 10.65
CA ASN A 221 2.11 0.02 9.38
C ASN A 221 2.95 1.24 8.98
N ALA A 222 2.56 2.44 9.40
CA ALA A 222 3.25 3.69 9.08
C ALA A 222 4.31 4.10 10.10
N ASP A 223 4.42 3.42 11.25
CA ASP A 223 5.25 3.87 12.39
C ASP A 223 6.70 4.16 11.99
N HIS A 224 7.33 3.27 11.21
CA HIS A 224 8.70 3.45 10.74
C HIS A 224 8.86 4.73 9.87
N LEU A 225 7.86 5.09 9.06
CA LEU A 225 7.89 6.31 8.26
C LEU A 225 7.67 7.56 9.12
N VAL A 226 6.87 7.45 10.18
CA VAL A 226 6.66 8.52 11.16
C VAL A 226 7.95 8.75 11.96
N GLU A 227 8.62 7.70 12.43
CA GLU A 227 9.91 7.77 13.13
C GLU A 227 11.00 8.39 12.26
N MET A 228 11.00 8.10 10.96
CA MET A 228 11.90 8.73 9.98
C MET A 228 11.53 10.18 9.62
N GLY A 229 10.44 10.72 10.15
CA GLY A 229 9.94 12.06 9.82
C GLY A 229 9.38 12.19 8.40
N ARG A 230 9.04 11.06 7.76
CA ARG A 230 8.50 11.00 6.39
C ARG A 230 7.00 10.87 6.33
N ALA A 231 6.33 10.62 7.46
CA ALA A 231 4.89 10.55 7.51
C ALA A 231 4.31 11.18 8.79
N ARG A 232 3.01 11.47 8.72
CA ARG A 232 2.13 11.73 9.87
C ARG A 232 0.90 10.84 9.76
N VAL A 233 0.31 10.54 10.92
CA VAL A 233 -0.92 9.76 11.06
C VAL A 233 -1.98 10.59 11.76
#